data_40f518c7735a3ca74550be982064f4d9
#
_entry.id   40f518c7735a3ca74550be982064f4d9
#
_cell.length_a   1.000
_cell.length_b   1.000
_cell.length_c   1.000
_cell.angle_alpha   90.00
_cell.angle_beta   90.00
_cell.angle_gamma   90.00
#
_symmetry.space_group_name_H-M   'P 1'
#
loop_
_entity.id
_entity.type
_entity.pdbx_description
1 polymer ?
#
loop_
_entity_poly.entity_id
_entity_poly.type
_entity_poly.pdbx_seq_one_letter_code
_entity_poly.pdbx_strand_id
1 'polypeptide(L)'
;MSKVKNPKLAKQGKISYEWARTHMDILDNTLTRLKKSKPLKGVTIAFCLHITKETSVLLMGAKELGANVAVCGGNPLTTQDDIAAFLATQGIHTYAWNGQTNKEYDWCLNQVLNHKPSLICDDGADMNVKVHFDKKFKSLEILGSTEETTAGVTRVQAMEKQGKLKYPVVIVNDADTKHMFDNRYGTGQSTIDGYLRAMGLLFTSKKIVVVGYGWVGRGVAERSRGMGGKVIVTEIDPVKALEAHMDGFDVMPMSQAAKIGQI
;
A
#
# COMPACT_ATOMS: atom_id res chain seq x y z
N MET A 1 10.70 -20.03 9.53
CA MET A 1 11.94 -19.21 9.50
C MET A 1 11.69 -18.09 8.50
N SER A 2 12.00 -16.83 8.83
CA SER A 2 11.87 -15.69 7.89
C SER A 2 12.86 -15.82 6.73
N LYS A 3 12.56 -15.20 5.57
CA LYS A 3 13.48 -15.08 4.44
C LYS A 3 13.52 -13.62 3.99
N VAL A 4 14.68 -13.00 4.13
CA VAL A 4 14.97 -11.61 3.76
C VAL A 4 16.28 -11.54 2.97
N LYS A 5 16.50 -10.47 2.23
CA LYS A 5 17.68 -10.34 1.34
C LYS A 5 19.00 -10.33 2.09
N ASN A 6 19.10 -9.50 3.13
CA ASN A 6 20.33 -9.33 3.91
C ASN A 6 20.02 -9.08 5.40
N PRO A 7 20.09 -10.12 6.25
CA PRO A 7 19.83 -9.98 7.69
C PRO A 7 20.75 -8.98 8.42
N LYS A 8 21.94 -8.68 7.87
CA LYS A 8 22.91 -7.75 8.48
C LYS A 8 22.40 -6.31 8.50
N LEU A 9 21.39 -5.97 7.69
CA LEU A 9 20.78 -4.65 7.66
C LEU A 9 19.84 -4.36 8.85
N ALA A 10 19.57 -5.32 9.71
CA ALA A 10 18.60 -5.19 10.81
C ALA A 10 18.90 -4.00 11.74
N LYS A 11 20.17 -3.67 11.99
CA LYS A 11 20.54 -2.51 12.82
C LYS A 11 20.11 -1.19 12.17
N GLN A 12 20.30 -1.05 10.86
CA GLN A 12 19.83 0.11 10.10
C GLN A 12 18.30 0.17 10.10
N GLY A 13 17.63 -0.96 9.86
CA GLY A 13 16.16 -1.03 9.89
C GLY A 13 15.58 -0.65 11.25
N LYS A 14 16.26 -0.97 12.36
CA LYS A 14 15.86 -0.51 13.69
C LYS A 14 15.86 1.01 13.79
N ILE A 15 16.89 1.67 13.30
CA ILE A 15 16.98 3.14 13.31
C ILE A 15 15.85 3.74 12.47
N SER A 16 15.60 3.20 11.27
CA SER A 16 14.52 3.64 10.38
C SER A 16 13.14 3.46 11.04
N TYR A 17 12.90 2.33 11.70
CA TYR A 17 11.67 2.06 12.47
C TYR A 17 11.48 3.05 13.63
N GLU A 18 12.51 3.26 14.45
CA GLU A 18 12.45 4.16 15.59
C GLU A 18 12.14 5.59 15.13
N TRP A 19 12.77 6.04 14.04
CA TRP A 19 12.46 7.32 13.44
C TRP A 19 11.00 7.41 12.97
N ALA A 20 10.50 6.40 12.24
CA ALA A 20 9.12 6.41 11.76
C ALA A 20 8.11 6.45 12.90
N ARG A 21 8.36 5.69 13.98
CA ARG A 21 7.48 5.65 15.16
C ARG A 21 7.30 7.02 15.80
N THR A 22 8.35 7.87 15.83
CA THR A 22 8.26 9.23 16.38
C THR A 22 7.43 10.20 15.52
N HIS A 23 6.99 9.78 14.34
CA HIS A 23 6.17 10.57 13.41
C HIS A 23 4.76 9.98 13.21
N MET A 24 4.37 9.01 14.03
CA MET A 24 3.09 8.30 13.93
C MET A 24 2.30 8.33 15.24
N ASP A 25 2.15 9.53 15.80
CA ASP A 25 1.56 9.77 17.14
C ASP A 25 0.16 9.18 17.31
N ILE A 26 -0.69 9.24 16.28
CA ILE A 26 -2.06 8.71 16.34
C ILE A 26 -2.04 7.19 16.51
N LEU A 27 -1.17 6.51 15.76
CA LEU A 27 -1.01 5.07 15.88
C LEU A 27 -0.40 4.69 17.23
N ASP A 28 0.65 5.39 17.68
CA ASP A 28 1.31 5.11 18.96
C ASP A 28 0.37 5.32 20.15
N ASN A 29 -0.45 6.38 20.14
CA ASN A 29 -1.49 6.61 21.13
C ASN A 29 -2.54 5.49 21.14
N THR A 30 -2.96 5.02 19.97
CA THR A 30 -3.91 3.91 19.83
C THR A 30 -3.32 2.61 20.41
N LEU A 31 -2.07 2.29 20.05
CA LEU A 31 -1.37 1.14 20.58
C LEU A 31 -1.22 1.21 22.10
N THR A 32 -0.84 2.36 22.64
CA THR A 32 -0.70 2.58 24.08
C THR A 32 -2.02 2.34 24.83
N ARG A 33 -3.14 2.83 24.28
CA ARG A 33 -4.47 2.62 24.86
C ARG A 33 -4.86 1.13 24.87
N LEU A 34 -4.54 0.38 23.81
CA LEU A 34 -4.94 -1.02 23.66
C LEU A 34 -3.95 -2.02 24.27
N LYS A 35 -2.74 -1.60 24.60
CA LYS A 35 -1.64 -2.47 25.03
C LYS A 35 -1.98 -3.34 26.27
N LYS A 36 -2.75 -2.79 27.21
CA LYS A 36 -3.15 -3.52 28.44
C LYS A 36 -4.11 -4.66 28.15
N SER A 37 -5.06 -4.47 27.24
CA SER A 37 -6.10 -5.47 26.92
C SER A 37 -5.60 -6.58 26.01
N LYS A 38 -4.52 -6.35 25.26
CA LYS A 38 -3.97 -7.29 24.25
C LYS A 38 -5.06 -7.91 23.37
N PRO A 39 -5.85 -7.09 22.64
CA PRO A 39 -7.05 -7.56 21.93
C PRO A 39 -6.74 -8.54 20.79
N LEU A 40 -5.49 -8.65 20.36
CA LEU A 40 -5.05 -9.56 19.30
C LEU A 40 -4.37 -10.83 19.83
N LYS A 41 -4.47 -11.09 21.15
CA LYS A 41 -3.87 -12.28 21.74
C LYS A 41 -4.47 -13.56 21.14
N GLY A 42 -3.60 -14.41 20.60
CA GLY A 42 -4.00 -15.67 19.97
C GLY A 42 -4.46 -15.54 18.51
N VAL A 43 -4.49 -14.32 17.96
CA VAL A 43 -4.86 -14.06 16.57
C VAL A 43 -3.61 -14.15 15.70
N THR A 44 -3.66 -14.92 14.61
CA THR A 44 -2.64 -14.90 13.56
C THR A 44 -3.11 -13.99 12.44
N ILE A 45 -2.31 -12.98 12.11
CA ILE A 45 -2.62 -12.01 11.06
C ILE A 45 -1.59 -12.14 9.93
N ALA A 46 -2.10 -12.31 8.72
CA ALA A 46 -1.32 -12.23 7.49
C ALA A 46 -1.35 -10.81 6.94
N PHE A 47 -0.18 -10.26 6.68
CA PHE A 47 -0.03 -8.95 6.05
C PHE A 47 0.61 -9.10 4.67
N CYS A 48 -0.03 -8.52 3.65
CA CYS A 48 0.52 -8.30 2.33
C CYS A 48 0.53 -6.79 2.10
N LEU A 49 1.56 -6.12 2.59
CA LEU A 49 1.69 -4.66 2.58
C LEU A 49 3.07 -4.25 2.10
N HIS A 50 3.21 -3.02 1.60
CA HIS A 50 4.53 -2.46 1.31
C HIS A 50 5.38 -2.41 2.59
N ILE A 51 6.49 -3.13 2.62
CA ILE A 51 7.37 -3.18 3.81
C ILE A 51 8.25 -1.93 3.83
N THR A 52 7.69 -0.86 4.40
CA THR A 52 8.36 0.42 4.64
C THR A 52 8.57 0.64 6.14
N LYS A 53 9.33 1.67 6.49
CA LYS A 53 9.54 2.03 7.89
C LYS A 53 8.22 2.37 8.60
N GLU A 54 7.27 3.01 7.92
CA GLU A 54 5.95 3.35 8.45
C GLU A 54 5.12 2.08 8.69
N THR A 55 5.04 1.18 7.71
CA THR A 55 4.35 -0.11 7.85
C THR A 55 4.93 -0.94 9.00
N SER A 56 6.24 -0.86 9.24
CA SER A 56 6.86 -1.58 10.35
C SER A 56 6.31 -1.17 11.73
N VAL A 57 5.87 0.09 11.88
CA VAL A 57 5.23 0.55 13.13
C VAL A 57 3.89 -0.15 13.35
N LEU A 58 3.09 -0.32 12.29
CA LEU A 58 1.83 -1.07 12.35
C LEU A 58 2.07 -2.55 12.70
N LEU A 59 3.03 -3.21 12.04
CA LEU A 59 3.34 -4.61 12.25
C LEU A 59 3.85 -4.89 13.67
N MET A 60 4.75 -4.05 14.16
CA MET A 60 5.24 -4.10 15.54
C MET A 60 4.11 -3.85 16.53
N GLY A 61 3.23 -2.88 16.23
CA GLY A 61 2.05 -2.59 17.04
C GLY A 61 1.10 -3.78 17.13
N ALA A 62 0.78 -4.43 16.01
CA ALA A 62 -0.04 -5.64 16.01
C ALA A 62 0.56 -6.74 16.90
N LYS A 63 1.88 -6.92 16.82
CA LYS A 63 2.60 -7.85 17.70
C LYS A 63 2.56 -7.42 19.18
N GLU A 64 2.75 -6.13 19.49
CA GLU A 64 2.63 -5.60 20.85
C GLU A 64 1.24 -5.83 21.44
N LEU A 65 0.20 -5.82 20.61
CA LEU A 65 -1.19 -6.13 20.97
C LEU A 65 -1.46 -7.65 21.09
N GLY A 66 -0.47 -8.50 20.82
CA GLY A 66 -0.52 -9.95 21.06
C GLY A 66 -0.71 -10.80 19.81
N ALA A 67 -0.75 -10.22 18.62
CA ALA A 67 -0.88 -10.99 17.37
C ALA A 67 0.38 -11.83 17.07
N ASN A 68 0.15 -12.99 16.46
CA ASN A 68 1.17 -13.68 15.69
C ASN A 68 1.19 -13.09 14.27
N VAL A 69 2.29 -12.45 13.89
CA VAL A 69 2.37 -11.66 12.65
C VAL A 69 3.21 -12.38 11.60
N ALA A 70 2.64 -12.57 10.42
CA ALA A 70 3.34 -13.01 9.23
C ALA A 70 3.16 -11.98 8.10
N VAL A 71 4.23 -11.61 7.39
CA VAL A 71 4.20 -10.53 6.41
C VAL A 71 5.01 -10.85 5.15
N CYS A 72 4.47 -10.43 3.99
CA CYS A 72 5.20 -10.30 2.73
C CYS A 72 4.99 -8.90 2.15
N GLY A 73 5.77 -8.55 1.13
CA GLY A 73 5.63 -7.28 0.40
C GLY A 73 4.31 -7.22 -0.37
N GLY A 74 3.73 -6.03 -0.54
CA GLY A 74 2.56 -5.79 -1.39
C GLY A 74 2.87 -5.85 -2.90
N ASN A 75 4.16 -5.80 -3.26
CA ASN A 75 4.66 -6.08 -4.61
C ASN A 75 6.17 -6.42 -4.60
N PRO A 76 6.75 -6.84 -5.74
CA PRO A 76 8.15 -7.26 -5.83
C PRO A 76 9.20 -6.16 -5.60
N LEU A 77 8.86 -4.86 -5.68
CA LEU A 77 9.84 -3.78 -5.84
C LEU A 77 9.92 -2.79 -4.67
N THR A 78 8.94 -2.80 -3.75
CA THR A 78 8.80 -1.71 -2.76
C THR A 78 9.35 -2.03 -1.37
N THR A 79 9.81 -3.25 -1.12
CA THR A 79 10.36 -3.64 0.18
C THR A 79 11.63 -2.84 0.49
N GLN A 80 11.67 -2.21 1.67
CA GLN A 80 12.89 -1.70 2.27
C GLN A 80 13.61 -2.86 2.97
N ASP A 81 14.75 -3.29 2.41
CA ASP A 81 15.44 -4.52 2.85
C ASP A 81 15.97 -4.44 4.30
N ASP A 82 16.31 -3.24 4.77
CA ASP A 82 16.70 -2.98 6.15
C ASP A 82 15.53 -3.17 7.13
N ILE A 83 14.34 -2.71 6.76
CA ILE A 83 13.10 -2.92 7.53
C ILE A 83 12.73 -4.39 7.55
N ALA A 84 12.75 -5.08 6.41
CA ALA A 84 12.47 -6.51 6.37
C ALA A 84 13.43 -7.32 7.28
N ALA A 85 14.72 -6.97 7.27
CA ALA A 85 15.73 -7.57 8.14
C ALA A 85 15.43 -7.28 9.62
N PHE A 86 15.07 -6.05 9.98
CA PHE A 86 14.71 -5.69 11.35
C PHE A 86 13.50 -6.48 11.84
N LEU A 87 12.40 -6.50 11.10
CA LEU A 87 11.17 -7.22 11.43
C LEU A 87 11.45 -8.71 11.70
N ALA A 88 12.28 -9.34 10.88
CA ALA A 88 12.68 -10.74 11.06
C ALA A 88 13.38 -10.97 12.42
N THR A 89 14.21 -10.03 12.89
CA THR A 89 14.87 -10.11 14.21
C THR A 89 13.92 -9.89 15.37
N GLN A 90 12.77 -9.26 15.12
CA GLN A 90 11.74 -9.02 16.13
C GLN A 90 10.77 -10.19 16.30
N GLY A 91 11.01 -11.33 15.65
CA GLY A 91 10.12 -12.49 15.71
C GLY A 91 8.82 -12.31 14.91
N ILE A 92 8.82 -11.41 13.92
CA ILE A 92 7.80 -11.33 12.88
C ILE A 92 8.20 -12.26 11.74
N HIS A 93 7.29 -13.12 11.29
CA HIS A 93 7.55 -14.02 10.17
C HIS A 93 7.58 -13.24 8.86
N THR A 94 8.77 -12.82 8.42
CA THR A 94 8.97 -11.89 7.30
C THR A 94 9.48 -12.63 6.06
N TYR A 95 8.77 -12.49 4.94
CA TYR A 95 9.11 -13.09 3.64
C TYR A 95 9.10 -12.00 2.58
N ALA A 96 10.17 -11.19 2.49
CA ALA A 96 10.22 -10.05 1.58
C ALA A 96 11.63 -9.58 1.30
N TRP A 97 11.85 -9.10 0.06
CA TRP A 97 13.05 -8.37 -0.37
C TRP A 97 12.74 -7.54 -1.61
N ASN A 98 13.52 -6.50 -1.84
CA ASN A 98 13.41 -5.68 -3.04
C ASN A 98 13.99 -6.42 -4.27
N GLY A 99 13.28 -6.35 -5.39
CA GLY A 99 13.69 -6.96 -6.65
C GLY A 99 13.35 -8.45 -6.76
N GLN A 100 12.24 -8.87 -6.14
CA GLN A 100 11.68 -10.21 -6.33
C GLN A 100 11.22 -10.41 -7.76
N THR A 101 11.38 -11.64 -8.26
CA THR A 101 10.63 -12.11 -9.43
C THR A 101 9.18 -12.39 -9.05
N ASN A 102 8.26 -12.45 -10.02
CA ASN A 102 6.86 -12.82 -9.76
C ASN A 102 6.72 -14.20 -9.09
N LYS A 103 7.61 -15.15 -9.40
CA LYS A 103 7.62 -16.49 -8.75
C LYS A 103 8.04 -16.39 -7.29
N GLU A 104 9.01 -15.57 -6.98
CA GLU A 104 9.46 -15.35 -5.60
C GLU A 104 8.40 -14.61 -4.78
N TYR A 105 7.74 -13.63 -5.38
CA TYR A 105 6.62 -12.93 -4.77
C TYR A 105 5.46 -13.89 -4.45
N ASP A 106 5.05 -14.71 -5.42
CA ASP A 106 4.03 -15.75 -5.19
C ASP A 106 4.45 -16.75 -4.08
N TRP A 107 5.72 -17.13 -4.05
CA TRP A 107 6.26 -17.97 -2.98
C TRP A 107 6.14 -17.29 -1.61
N CYS A 108 6.39 -15.97 -1.51
CA CYS A 108 6.27 -15.21 -0.27
C CYS A 108 4.82 -15.17 0.24
N LEU A 109 3.84 -14.94 -0.65
CA LEU A 109 2.41 -15.04 -0.33
C LEU A 109 2.08 -16.41 0.26
N ASN A 110 2.58 -17.48 -0.37
CA ASN A 110 2.38 -18.85 0.10
C ASN A 110 2.99 -19.09 1.49
N GLN A 111 4.18 -18.53 1.77
CA GLN A 111 4.80 -18.67 3.09
C GLN A 111 3.97 -17.99 4.17
N VAL A 112 3.45 -16.80 3.92
CA VAL A 112 2.59 -16.09 4.86
C VAL A 112 1.30 -16.87 5.14
N LEU A 113 0.61 -17.34 4.11
CA LEU A 113 -0.62 -18.12 4.25
C LEU A 113 -0.42 -19.49 4.93
N ASN A 114 0.79 -20.09 4.84
CA ASN A 114 1.12 -21.33 5.56
C ASN A 114 1.11 -21.16 7.10
N HIS A 115 1.15 -19.93 7.61
CA HIS A 115 0.95 -19.66 9.06
C HIS A 115 -0.50 -19.78 9.51
N LYS A 116 -1.43 -20.14 8.60
CA LYS A 116 -2.86 -20.33 8.86
C LYS A 116 -3.48 -19.10 9.56
N PRO A 117 -3.43 -17.94 8.93
CA PRO A 117 -3.99 -16.73 9.52
C PRO A 117 -5.50 -16.85 9.69
N SER A 118 -6.05 -16.17 10.69
CA SER A 118 -7.48 -15.93 10.85
C SER A 118 -7.92 -14.55 10.36
N LEU A 119 -6.99 -13.61 10.20
CA LEU A 119 -7.23 -12.30 9.62
C LEU A 119 -6.19 -11.98 8.54
N ILE A 120 -6.58 -11.18 7.56
CA ILE A 120 -5.72 -10.71 6.48
C ILE A 120 -5.75 -9.18 6.43
N CYS A 121 -4.59 -8.55 6.28
CA CYS A 121 -4.45 -7.15 5.88
C CYS A 121 -3.77 -7.13 4.51
N ASP A 122 -4.49 -6.71 3.48
CA ASP A 122 -4.07 -6.80 2.08
C ASP A 122 -3.98 -5.43 1.43
N ASP A 123 -3.10 -5.32 0.44
CA ASP A 123 -2.91 -4.15 -0.40
C ASP A 123 -2.82 -4.60 -1.86
N GLY A 124 -3.94 -4.49 -2.57
CA GLY A 124 -4.11 -4.99 -3.93
C GLY A 124 -4.88 -6.31 -4.05
N ALA A 125 -5.36 -6.87 -2.94
CA ALA A 125 -6.15 -8.10 -2.84
C ALA A 125 -5.46 -9.38 -3.35
N ASP A 126 -4.12 -9.43 -3.44
CA ASP A 126 -3.42 -10.62 -3.94
C ASP A 126 -3.58 -11.81 -3.01
N MET A 127 -3.52 -11.58 -1.70
CA MET A 127 -3.72 -12.62 -0.70
C MET A 127 -5.18 -13.05 -0.62
N ASN A 128 -6.11 -12.08 -0.68
CA ASN A 128 -7.55 -12.35 -0.75
C ASN A 128 -7.90 -13.22 -1.96
N VAL A 129 -7.44 -12.87 -3.16
CA VAL A 129 -7.64 -13.67 -4.37
C VAL A 129 -7.07 -15.07 -4.22
N LYS A 130 -5.89 -15.19 -3.66
CA LYS A 130 -5.23 -16.48 -3.46
C LYS A 130 -6.03 -17.41 -2.54
N VAL A 131 -6.52 -16.91 -1.42
CA VAL A 131 -7.38 -17.69 -0.49
C VAL A 131 -8.70 -18.12 -1.13
N HIS A 132 -9.27 -17.30 -2.01
CA HIS A 132 -10.54 -17.62 -2.66
C HIS A 132 -10.40 -18.64 -3.80
N PHE A 133 -9.32 -18.58 -4.58
CA PHE A 133 -9.22 -19.33 -5.84
C PHE A 133 -8.14 -20.41 -5.85
N ASP A 134 -7.07 -20.31 -5.06
CA ASP A 134 -6.05 -21.35 -4.98
C ASP A 134 -6.54 -22.54 -4.13
N LYS A 135 -6.56 -23.73 -4.73
CA LYS A 135 -6.99 -24.97 -4.06
C LYS A 135 -6.24 -25.24 -2.75
N LYS A 136 -4.97 -24.84 -2.70
CA LYS A 136 -4.10 -25.04 -1.53
C LYS A 136 -4.61 -24.32 -0.27
N PHE A 137 -5.26 -23.17 -0.45
CA PHE A 137 -5.65 -22.28 0.65
C PHE A 137 -7.16 -22.20 0.87
N LYS A 138 -7.96 -22.93 0.09
CA LYS A 138 -9.43 -22.93 0.20
C LYS A 138 -9.97 -23.37 1.56
N SER A 139 -9.19 -24.14 2.33
CA SER A 139 -9.55 -24.65 3.65
C SER A 139 -9.14 -23.71 4.79
N LEU A 140 -8.53 -22.56 4.51
CA LEU A 140 -8.24 -21.57 5.54
C LEU A 140 -9.53 -20.94 6.06
N GLU A 141 -9.66 -20.90 7.38
CA GLU A 141 -10.78 -20.27 8.08
C GLU A 141 -10.43 -18.81 8.36
N ILE A 142 -10.67 -17.95 7.35
CA ILE A 142 -10.47 -16.52 7.47
C ILE A 142 -11.75 -15.89 8.03
N LEU A 143 -11.64 -15.16 9.14
CA LEU A 143 -12.75 -14.44 9.77
C LEU A 143 -13.08 -13.13 9.07
N GLY A 144 -12.09 -12.52 8.45
CA GLY A 144 -12.23 -11.28 7.70
C GLY A 144 -10.90 -10.73 7.22
N SER A 145 -10.97 -9.72 6.36
CA SER A 145 -9.78 -8.99 5.91
C SER A 145 -10.00 -7.49 5.86
N THR A 146 -8.92 -6.75 5.68
CA THR A 146 -8.91 -5.33 5.32
C THR A 146 -8.26 -5.15 3.96
N GLU A 147 -8.73 -4.17 3.18
CA GLU A 147 -8.15 -3.80 1.89
C GLU A 147 -7.76 -2.33 1.88
N GLU A 148 -6.52 -2.06 1.53
CA GLU A 148 -5.89 -0.75 1.66
C GLU A 148 -6.04 0.11 0.40
N THR A 149 -6.13 -0.49 -0.82
CA THR A 149 -5.93 0.26 -2.05
C THR A 149 -7.05 0.08 -3.07
N THR A 150 -7.31 1.11 -3.88
CA THR A 150 -8.39 1.15 -4.89
C THR A 150 -8.38 -0.05 -5.84
N ALA A 151 -7.20 -0.50 -6.29
CA ALA A 151 -7.09 -1.66 -7.18
C ALA A 151 -7.59 -2.94 -6.51
N GLY A 152 -7.26 -3.14 -5.23
CA GLY A 152 -7.74 -4.28 -4.44
C GLY A 152 -9.23 -4.19 -4.15
N VAL A 153 -9.74 -3.00 -3.81
CA VAL A 153 -11.19 -2.75 -3.64
C VAL A 153 -11.97 -3.19 -4.87
N THR A 154 -11.51 -2.80 -6.06
CA THR A 154 -12.15 -3.20 -7.33
C THR A 154 -12.21 -4.73 -7.49
N ARG A 155 -11.13 -5.43 -7.14
CA ARG A 155 -11.07 -6.90 -7.20
C ARG A 155 -12.00 -7.56 -6.18
N VAL A 156 -12.02 -7.06 -4.94
CA VAL A 156 -12.91 -7.57 -3.87
C VAL A 156 -14.37 -7.36 -4.23
N GLN A 157 -14.74 -6.18 -4.69
CA GLN A 157 -16.10 -5.89 -5.15
C GLN A 157 -16.52 -6.74 -6.35
N ALA A 158 -15.59 -7.05 -7.26
CA ALA A 158 -15.87 -7.98 -8.36
C ALA A 158 -16.13 -9.41 -7.86
N MET A 159 -15.41 -9.87 -6.83
CA MET A 159 -15.66 -11.17 -6.18
C MET A 159 -17.02 -11.19 -5.47
N GLU A 160 -17.37 -10.10 -4.79
CA GLU A 160 -18.68 -9.96 -4.12
C GLU A 160 -19.83 -10.02 -5.12
N LYS A 161 -19.77 -9.20 -6.19
CA LYS A 161 -20.78 -9.20 -7.26
C LYS A 161 -20.98 -10.56 -7.94
N GLN A 162 -19.92 -11.40 -7.95
CA GLN A 162 -19.97 -12.77 -8.48
C GLN A 162 -20.42 -13.80 -7.44
N GLY A 163 -20.77 -13.39 -6.21
CA GLY A 163 -21.12 -14.31 -5.12
C GLY A 163 -19.98 -15.22 -4.68
N LYS A 164 -18.73 -14.81 -4.90
CA LYS A 164 -17.53 -15.60 -4.59
C LYS A 164 -16.81 -15.18 -3.32
N LEU A 165 -17.14 -14.02 -2.75
CA LEU A 165 -16.54 -13.53 -1.52
C LEU A 165 -17.02 -14.39 -0.33
N LYS A 166 -16.06 -14.97 0.42
CA LYS A 166 -16.35 -15.97 1.47
C LYS A 166 -16.40 -15.38 2.88
N TYR A 167 -15.85 -14.21 3.08
CA TYR A 167 -15.76 -13.54 4.38
C TYR A 167 -15.82 -12.02 4.20
N PRO A 168 -16.18 -11.25 5.24
CA PRO A 168 -16.24 -9.80 5.15
C PRO A 168 -14.87 -9.18 4.91
N VAL A 169 -14.85 -8.14 4.06
CA VAL A 169 -13.67 -7.33 3.80
C VAL A 169 -13.96 -5.88 4.17
N VAL A 170 -13.22 -5.33 5.12
CA VAL A 170 -13.32 -3.92 5.49
C VAL A 170 -12.49 -3.10 4.50
N ILE A 171 -13.15 -2.23 3.76
CA ILE A 171 -12.52 -1.36 2.76
C ILE A 171 -11.94 -0.13 3.47
N VAL A 172 -10.70 -0.25 3.94
CA VAL A 172 -10.00 0.84 4.62
C VAL A 172 -9.71 2.00 3.67
N ASN A 173 -9.46 1.68 2.38
CA ASN A 173 -9.21 2.69 1.36
C ASN A 173 -10.34 3.73 1.26
N ASP A 174 -11.59 3.36 1.51
CA ASP A 174 -12.74 4.23 1.31
C ASP A 174 -13.12 5.03 2.59
N ALA A 175 -12.35 4.87 3.68
CA ALA A 175 -12.48 5.76 4.83
C ALA A 175 -12.06 7.19 4.46
N ASP A 176 -12.86 8.20 4.85
CA ASP A 176 -12.58 9.60 4.53
C ASP A 176 -11.18 10.03 4.99
N THR A 177 -10.79 9.62 6.19
CA THR A 177 -9.46 9.89 6.75
C THR A 177 -8.32 9.16 6.03
N LYS A 178 -8.60 8.18 5.17
CA LYS A 178 -7.60 7.50 4.35
C LYS A 178 -7.48 8.16 2.97
N HIS A 179 -8.50 8.03 2.12
CA HIS A 179 -8.36 8.41 0.71
C HIS A 179 -8.23 9.93 0.47
N MET A 180 -8.90 10.75 1.28
CA MET A 180 -8.78 12.21 1.17
C MET A 180 -7.38 12.72 1.54
N PHE A 181 -6.64 12.00 2.36
CA PHE A 181 -5.31 12.42 2.85
C PHE A 181 -4.18 11.59 2.25
N ASP A 182 -4.20 10.28 2.38
CA ASP A 182 -3.15 9.41 1.84
C ASP A 182 -3.14 9.43 0.31
N ASN A 183 -4.24 9.05 -0.34
CA ASN A 183 -4.29 8.97 -1.80
C ASN A 183 -4.07 10.35 -2.45
N ARG A 184 -4.67 11.41 -1.91
CA ARG A 184 -4.55 12.75 -2.48
C ARG A 184 -3.23 13.43 -2.13
N TYR A 185 -2.98 13.64 -0.84
CA TYR A 185 -1.83 14.42 -0.41
C TYR A 185 -0.56 13.59 -0.29
N GLY A 186 -0.63 12.40 0.32
CA GLY A 186 0.51 11.52 0.51
C GLY A 186 1.04 10.98 -0.81
N THR A 187 0.21 10.29 -1.58
CA THR A 187 0.62 9.72 -2.87
C THR A 187 0.94 10.81 -3.90
N GLY A 188 0.19 11.92 -3.91
CA GLY A 188 0.49 13.06 -4.76
C GLY A 188 1.90 13.62 -4.50
N GLN A 189 2.28 13.81 -3.24
CA GLN A 189 3.63 14.27 -2.87
C GLN A 189 4.70 13.23 -3.19
N SER A 190 4.49 11.97 -2.81
CA SER A 190 5.45 10.89 -3.01
C SER A 190 5.73 10.60 -4.49
N THR A 191 4.72 10.76 -5.35
CA THR A 191 4.88 10.64 -6.81
C THR A 191 5.86 11.69 -7.34
N ILE A 192 5.72 12.94 -6.91
CA ILE A 192 6.62 14.01 -7.33
C ILE A 192 8.03 13.81 -6.75
N ASP A 193 8.14 13.44 -5.47
CA ASP A 193 9.44 13.14 -4.84
C ASP A 193 10.16 12.00 -5.58
N GLY A 194 9.45 10.91 -5.88
CA GLY A 194 9.99 9.78 -6.62
C GLY A 194 10.48 10.17 -8.02
N TYR A 195 9.68 10.96 -8.74
CA TYR A 195 10.06 11.46 -10.07
C TYR A 195 11.33 12.34 -10.01
N LEU A 196 11.37 13.30 -9.09
CA LEU A 196 12.52 14.19 -8.95
C LEU A 196 13.80 13.43 -8.63
N ARG A 197 13.73 12.44 -7.73
CA ARG A 197 14.89 11.58 -7.39
C ARG A 197 15.35 10.71 -8.56
N ALA A 198 14.40 10.16 -9.33
CA ALA A 198 14.72 9.27 -10.43
C ALA A 198 15.26 10.00 -11.66
N MET A 199 14.68 11.15 -11.99
CA MET A 199 14.94 11.86 -13.26
C MET A 199 15.84 13.09 -13.09
N GLY A 200 15.84 13.73 -11.91
CA GLY A 200 16.62 14.96 -11.67
C GLY A 200 16.23 16.13 -12.55
N LEU A 201 14.99 16.17 -13.08
CA LEU A 201 14.51 17.17 -14.00
C LEU A 201 13.62 18.21 -13.32
N LEU A 202 13.70 19.46 -13.76
CA LEU A 202 12.81 20.53 -13.35
C LEU A 202 11.40 20.32 -13.95
N PHE A 203 10.37 20.51 -13.12
CA PHE A 203 8.97 20.51 -13.55
C PHE A 203 8.58 21.81 -14.27
N THR A 204 9.27 22.91 -13.97
CA THR A 204 8.95 24.22 -14.52
C THR A 204 8.84 24.20 -16.04
N SER A 205 7.70 24.67 -16.54
CA SER A 205 7.34 24.73 -17.96
C SER A 205 7.16 23.38 -18.67
N LYS A 206 7.34 22.25 -17.99
CA LYS A 206 7.07 20.93 -18.57
C LYS A 206 5.56 20.71 -18.70
N LYS A 207 5.15 20.09 -19.83
CA LYS A 207 3.78 19.61 -20.02
C LYS A 207 3.67 18.22 -19.40
N ILE A 208 2.91 18.14 -18.31
CA ILE A 208 2.75 16.94 -17.49
C ILE A 208 1.35 16.39 -17.72
N VAL A 209 1.25 15.17 -18.21
CA VAL A 209 -0.03 14.50 -18.45
C VAL A 209 -0.37 13.64 -17.26
N VAL A 210 -1.46 13.97 -16.56
CA VAL A 210 -2.02 13.18 -15.45
C VAL A 210 -3.19 12.38 -16.00
N VAL A 211 -3.08 11.05 -15.91
CA VAL A 211 -4.07 10.11 -16.44
C VAL A 211 -5.02 9.70 -15.34
N GLY A 212 -6.25 10.20 -15.40
CA GLY A 212 -7.27 10.05 -14.36
C GLY A 212 -7.32 11.23 -13.39
N TYR A 213 -8.53 11.57 -12.91
CA TYR A 213 -8.76 12.65 -11.95
C TYR A 213 -9.51 12.15 -10.70
N GLY A 214 -9.14 10.93 -10.24
CA GLY A 214 -9.50 10.43 -8.92
C GLY A 214 -8.65 11.08 -7.82
N TRP A 215 -8.71 10.57 -6.61
CA TRP A 215 -7.98 11.15 -5.47
C TRP A 215 -6.48 11.28 -5.71
N VAL A 216 -5.84 10.25 -6.24
CA VAL A 216 -4.41 10.28 -6.59
C VAL A 216 -4.14 11.29 -7.70
N GLY A 217 -4.92 11.25 -8.79
CA GLY A 217 -4.73 12.15 -9.93
C GLY A 217 -4.84 13.62 -9.55
N ARG A 218 -5.81 13.98 -8.69
CA ARG A 218 -5.94 15.34 -8.13
C ARG A 218 -4.68 15.76 -7.38
N GLY A 219 -4.19 14.90 -6.50
CA GLY A 219 -2.98 15.20 -5.72
C GLY A 219 -1.75 15.37 -6.59
N VAL A 220 -1.56 14.50 -7.58
CA VAL A 220 -0.43 14.59 -8.53
C VAL A 220 -0.55 15.87 -9.39
N ALA A 221 -1.73 16.20 -9.89
CA ALA A 221 -1.98 17.42 -10.67
C ALA A 221 -1.67 18.69 -9.87
N GLU A 222 -2.20 18.79 -8.64
CA GLU A 222 -1.96 19.93 -7.75
C GLU A 222 -0.47 20.09 -7.42
N ARG A 223 0.22 19.01 -7.06
CA ARG A 223 1.65 19.06 -6.74
C ARG A 223 2.50 19.39 -7.94
N SER A 224 2.18 18.84 -9.12
CA SER A 224 2.88 19.15 -10.37
C SER A 224 2.74 20.62 -10.74
N ARG A 225 1.53 21.19 -10.61
CA ARG A 225 1.28 22.63 -10.81
C ARG A 225 2.06 23.48 -9.80
N GLY A 226 2.07 23.08 -8.53
CA GLY A 226 2.84 23.76 -7.48
C GLY A 226 4.35 23.78 -7.74
N MET A 227 4.88 22.83 -8.51
CA MET A 227 6.28 22.80 -8.97
C MET A 227 6.51 23.55 -10.28
N GLY A 228 5.52 24.32 -10.78
CA GLY A 228 5.61 25.10 -12.01
C GLY A 228 5.36 24.31 -13.29
N GLY A 229 4.84 23.09 -13.19
CA GLY A 229 4.44 22.29 -14.34
C GLY A 229 3.15 22.79 -15.00
N LYS A 230 3.04 22.62 -16.32
CA LYS A 230 1.81 22.83 -17.10
C LYS A 230 1.06 21.50 -17.15
N VAL A 231 0.03 21.36 -16.31
CA VAL A 231 -0.67 20.09 -16.14
C VAL A 231 -1.80 19.95 -17.14
N ILE A 232 -1.86 18.79 -17.77
CA ILE A 232 -2.93 18.33 -18.66
C ILE A 232 -3.54 17.10 -18.01
N VAL A 233 -4.86 17.10 -17.81
CA VAL A 233 -5.59 15.95 -17.28
C VAL A 233 -6.28 15.21 -18.42
N THR A 234 -6.22 13.87 -18.38
CA THR A 234 -7.03 13.01 -19.23
C THR A 234 -7.96 12.20 -18.34
N GLU A 235 -9.27 12.25 -18.59
CA GLU A 235 -10.27 11.56 -17.78
C GLU A 235 -11.42 11.07 -18.66
N ILE A 236 -11.97 9.88 -18.35
CA ILE A 236 -13.11 9.30 -19.08
C ILE A 236 -14.45 9.59 -18.40
N ASP A 237 -14.45 9.84 -17.09
CA ASP A 237 -15.63 10.26 -16.34
C ASP A 237 -15.88 11.75 -16.60
N PRO A 238 -17.00 12.12 -17.22
CA PRO A 238 -17.26 13.52 -17.59
C PRO A 238 -17.40 14.46 -16.39
N VAL A 239 -17.83 13.95 -15.22
CA VAL A 239 -17.97 14.75 -13.99
C VAL A 239 -16.58 15.09 -13.46
N LYS A 240 -15.69 14.10 -13.39
CA LYS A 240 -14.30 14.32 -12.95
C LYS A 240 -13.51 15.17 -13.95
N ALA A 241 -13.77 15.01 -15.25
CA ALA A 241 -13.18 15.86 -16.29
C ALA A 241 -13.61 17.33 -16.12
N LEU A 242 -14.90 17.57 -15.85
CA LEU A 242 -15.43 18.91 -15.55
C LEU A 242 -14.81 19.48 -14.27
N GLU A 243 -14.67 18.68 -13.23
CA GLU A 243 -14.02 19.10 -11.98
C GLU A 243 -12.57 19.49 -12.21
N ALA A 244 -11.79 18.70 -12.98
CA ALA A 244 -10.42 19.04 -13.34
C ALA A 244 -10.34 20.38 -14.10
N HIS A 245 -11.30 20.65 -15.00
CA HIS A 245 -11.40 21.91 -15.70
C HIS A 245 -11.70 23.08 -14.75
N MET A 246 -12.64 22.90 -13.81
CA MET A 246 -12.97 23.92 -12.80
C MET A 246 -11.81 24.19 -11.83
N ASP A 247 -10.97 23.19 -11.57
CA ASP A 247 -9.74 23.33 -10.79
C ASP A 247 -8.61 24.03 -11.58
N GLY A 248 -8.87 24.41 -12.84
CA GLY A 248 -7.98 25.21 -13.70
C GLY A 248 -6.92 24.39 -14.43
N PHE A 249 -7.19 23.13 -14.71
CA PHE A 249 -6.34 22.27 -15.54
C PHE A 249 -6.84 22.22 -16.99
N ASP A 250 -5.91 22.07 -17.93
CA ASP A 250 -6.26 21.72 -19.31
C ASP A 250 -6.77 20.27 -19.32
N VAL A 251 -7.93 20.04 -19.94
CA VAL A 251 -8.52 18.70 -20.07
C VAL A 251 -8.66 18.33 -21.53
N MET A 252 -8.14 17.18 -21.92
CA MET A 252 -8.24 16.70 -23.31
C MET A 252 -8.15 15.17 -23.39
N PRO A 253 -8.60 14.55 -24.48
CA PRO A 253 -8.42 13.12 -24.72
C PRO A 253 -6.94 12.71 -24.77
N MET A 254 -6.62 11.49 -24.33
CA MET A 254 -5.26 10.95 -24.36
C MET A 254 -4.60 11.04 -25.73
N SER A 255 -5.36 10.83 -26.81
CA SER A 255 -4.85 10.93 -28.20
C SER A 255 -4.29 12.31 -28.56
N GLN A 256 -4.73 13.37 -27.88
CA GLN A 256 -4.18 14.72 -28.01
C GLN A 256 -3.06 14.96 -26.98
N ALA A 257 -3.29 14.60 -25.72
CA ALA A 257 -2.33 14.80 -24.64
C ALA A 257 -1.00 14.10 -24.92
N ALA A 258 -1.02 12.87 -25.43
CA ALA A 258 0.17 12.09 -25.75
C ALA A 258 1.09 12.73 -26.82
N LYS A 259 0.55 13.60 -27.67
CA LYS A 259 1.35 14.30 -28.69
C LYS A 259 2.17 15.47 -28.16
N ILE A 260 1.77 15.99 -27.00
CA ILE A 260 2.35 17.23 -26.44
C ILE A 260 2.92 17.04 -25.04
N GLY A 261 2.58 15.93 -24.36
CA GLY A 261 3.11 15.59 -23.06
C GLY A 261 4.62 15.35 -23.09
N GLN A 262 5.28 15.73 -22.01
CA GLN A 262 6.72 15.54 -21.81
C GLN A 262 7.00 14.62 -20.60
N ILE A 263 6.02 14.52 -19.72
CA ILE A 263 6.01 13.68 -18.54
C ILE A 263 4.63 13.06 -18.44
#